data_4cafedfbe85c84275e3b9869692245af
#
_entry.id   4cafedfbe85c84275e3b9869692245af
#
_cell.length_a   1.000
_cell.length_b   1.000
_cell.length_c   1.000
_cell.angle_alpha   90.00
_cell.angle_beta   90.00
_cell.angle_gamma   90.00
#
_symmetry.space_group_name_H-M   'P 1'
#
loop_
_entity.id
_entity.type
_entity.pdbx_description
1 polymer ?
#
loop_
_entity_poly.entity_id
_entity_poly.type
_entity_poly.pdbx_seq_one_letter_code
_entity_poly.pdbx_strand_id
1 'polypeptide(L)'
;MGLLSLAIWTPILFGVALLAFGRDENAKVVRWVALIGALAGLLATVPLYDAFQLGTPAMQFVEKAPWIERFNVYYHLGLDGISFWFVPLTAFITVVVVIAGWEVITERVSQYFGAFLILSGLMIGVFCALDGILFYVFFEATLIPMYLIIGIWGGPNRIYAAFKFFLYTLLGSLLMLVALIWLYVKSGGSFDILAWHKLPIDGTAQTLLFFAFFAAFAVKVPMWPVHTWLPDVHVEAPTGGSAVLAAIMLKLGAYGFLRFSMPIAPDAAREWADLMIVLSLVAVIYVGLVAMVQQDMKKLVAYSSVAHMGFVTLGFFIFNDLGVAGGLVQMIAHGFVSGAMFLCIGVLYDRVHSREIASYGGVINTMPKFAAFALLFAMANCGLPATAGFVGEWMVILGAVKANFWLGLAAATALIFGAAYTLWMFKRVYLGPVANDDVRTLTDINAREFLMLTLLAIAVLYMGIFPFPFTQIMDTSVAELLKHVAVSKLN
;
A
#
# COMPACT_ATOMS: atom_id res chain seq x y z
N MET A 1 17.46 15.43 -16.30
CA MET A 1 16.79 14.54 -15.35
C MET A 1 15.32 14.93 -15.36
N GLY A 2 14.42 14.01 -15.70
CA GLY A 2 13.00 14.31 -15.77
C GLY A 2 12.34 14.35 -14.39
N LEU A 3 11.08 14.73 -14.33
CA LEU A 3 10.34 14.87 -13.07
C LEU A 3 10.17 13.53 -12.32
N LEU A 4 9.97 12.43 -13.04
CA LEU A 4 9.84 11.11 -12.42
C LEU A 4 11.16 10.61 -11.84
N SER A 5 12.25 10.77 -12.59
CA SER A 5 13.59 10.47 -12.07
C SER A 5 13.92 11.32 -10.85
N LEU A 6 13.51 12.58 -10.84
CA LEU A 6 13.69 13.45 -9.67
C LEU A 6 12.95 12.89 -8.46
N ALA A 7 11.68 12.50 -8.61
CA ALA A 7 10.87 11.93 -7.53
C ALA A 7 11.45 10.60 -6.99
N ILE A 8 12.01 9.76 -7.86
CA ILE A 8 12.61 8.46 -7.49
C ILE A 8 13.95 8.66 -6.80
N TRP A 9 14.88 9.42 -7.42
CA TRP A 9 16.26 9.47 -6.99
C TRP A 9 16.53 10.45 -5.84
N THR A 10 15.71 11.49 -5.67
CA THR A 10 15.88 12.43 -4.54
C THR A 10 15.89 11.71 -3.20
N PRO A 11 14.86 10.95 -2.79
CA PRO A 11 14.91 10.25 -1.52
C PRO A 11 15.99 9.18 -1.48
N ILE A 12 16.28 8.49 -2.58
CA ILE A 12 17.36 7.49 -2.64
C ILE A 12 18.71 8.12 -2.36
N LEU A 13 19.03 9.25 -3.00
CA LEU A 13 20.31 9.94 -2.80
C LEU A 13 20.48 10.43 -1.36
N PHE A 14 19.45 11.00 -0.76
CA PHE A 14 19.46 11.35 0.66
C PHE A 14 19.65 10.12 1.55
N GLY A 15 18.99 9.02 1.23
CA GLY A 15 19.13 7.74 1.95
C GLY A 15 20.54 7.18 1.86
N VAL A 16 21.15 7.17 0.67
CA VAL A 16 22.53 6.74 0.45
C VAL A 16 23.52 7.66 1.18
N ALA A 17 23.29 8.97 1.15
CA ALA A 17 24.11 9.93 1.88
C ALA A 17 24.07 9.67 3.40
N LEU A 18 22.89 9.37 3.95
CA LEU A 18 22.73 9.00 5.35
C LEU A 18 23.49 7.70 5.70
N LEU A 19 23.46 6.71 4.82
CA LEU A 19 24.21 5.46 5.03
C LEU A 19 25.73 5.68 4.96
N ALA A 20 26.18 6.55 4.07
CA ALA A 20 27.62 6.82 3.87
C ALA A 20 28.22 7.71 4.97
N PHE A 21 27.51 8.74 5.39
CA PHE A 21 28.06 9.81 6.24
C PHE A 21 27.39 9.91 7.61
N GLY A 22 26.18 9.32 7.79
CA GLY A 22 25.45 9.39 9.05
C GLY A 22 26.06 8.50 10.12
N ARG A 23 26.07 9.00 11.36
CA ARG A 23 26.52 8.27 12.57
C ARG A 23 25.54 8.54 13.72
N ASP A 24 25.42 7.59 14.64
CA ASP A 24 24.56 7.76 15.81
C ASP A 24 25.02 8.91 16.72
N GLU A 25 26.31 9.24 16.73
CA GLU A 25 26.85 10.43 17.42
C GLU A 25 26.23 11.73 16.92
N ASN A 26 25.86 11.78 15.63
CA ASN A 26 25.25 12.92 14.96
C ASN A 26 23.73 12.70 14.69
N ALA A 27 23.06 11.91 15.51
CA ALA A 27 21.65 11.52 15.32
C ALA A 27 20.71 12.71 15.06
N LYS A 28 20.96 13.86 15.71
CA LYS A 28 20.17 15.08 15.47
C LYS A 28 20.30 15.58 14.03
N VAL A 29 21.50 15.61 13.49
CA VAL A 29 21.76 16.03 12.09
C VAL A 29 21.15 15.01 11.13
N VAL A 30 21.33 13.71 11.40
CA VAL A 30 20.77 12.61 10.62
C VAL A 30 19.24 12.75 10.49
N ARG A 31 18.53 13.02 11.59
CA ARG A 31 17.08 13.21 11.60
C ARG A 31 16.64 14.39 10.74
N TRP A 32 17.34 15.53 10.84
CA TRP A 32 17.05 16.70 10.00
C TRP A 32 17.32 16.44 8.52
N VAL A 33 18.43 15.80 8.19
CA VAL A 33 18.74 15.42 6.79
C VAL A 33 17.71 14.45 6.26
N ALA A 34 17.25 13.49 7.07
CA ALA A 34 16.18 12.56 6.68
C ALA A 34 14.87 13.29 6.40
N LEU A 35 14.49 14.24 7.26
CA LEU A 35 13.28 15.04 7.06
C LEU A 35 13.36 15.92 5.80
N ILE A 36 14.50 16.57 5.60
CA ILE A 36 14.75 17.37 4.40
C ILE A 36 14.68 16.48 3.14
N GLY A 37 15.28 15.29 3.18
CA GLY A 37 15.21 14.33 2.07
C GLY A 37 13.80 13.86 1.77
N ALA A 38 13.01 13.54 2.80
CA ALA A 38 11.61 13.16 2.65
C ALA A 38 10.74 14.31 2.11
N LEU A 39 10.93 15.53 2.62
CA LEU A 39 10.22 16.72 2.14
C LEU A 39 10.65 17.10 0.70
N ALA A 40 11.93 17.00 0.37
CA ALA A 40 12.41 17.22 -0.99
C ALA A 40 11.78 16.20 -1.96
N GLY A 41 11.67 14.93 -1.56
CA GLY A 41 10.98 13.89 -2.32
C GLY A 41 9.50 14.21 -2.52
N LEU A 42 8.80 14.68 -1.49
CA LEU A 42 7.41 15.10 -1.59
C LEU A 42 7.25 16.33 -2.51
N LEU A 43 8.09 17.35 -2.34
CA LEU A 43 8.07 18.54 -3.18
C LEU A 43 8.36 18.23 -4.66
N ALA A 44 9.19 17.22 -4.93
CA ALA A 44 9.44 16.75 -6.30
C ALA A 44 8.18 16.17 -6.98
N THR A 45 7.17 15.77 -6.22
CA THR A 45 5.90 15.27 -6.77
C THR A 45 4.88 16.38 -7.08
N VAL A 46 5.03 17.57 -6.52
CA VAL A 46 4.07 18.69 -6.72
C VAL A 46 3.96 19.10 -8.19
N PRO A 47 5.06 19.29 -8.95
CA PRO A 47 4.98 19.65 -10.36
C PRO A 47 4.25 18.61 -11.22
N LEU A 48 4.22 17.35 -10.77
CA LEU A 48 3.47 16.30 -11.48
C LEU A 48 1.96 16.56 -11.44
N TYR A 49 1.46 17.06 -10.32
CA TYR A 49 0.03 17.38 -10.19
C TYR A 49 -0.37 18.56 -11.08
N ASP A 50 0.42 19.62 -11.06
CA ASP A 50 0.13 20.84 -11.82
C ASP A 50 0.24 20.62 -13.34
N ALA A 51 1.14 19.76 -13.78
CA ALA A 51 1.38 19.48 -15.19
C ALA A 51 0.62 18.26 -15.73
N PHE A 52 -0.13 17.52 -14.89
CA PHE A 52 -0.88 16.36 -15.30
C PHE A 52 -2.06 16.75 -16.19
N GLN A 53 -2.12 16.19 -17.40
CA GLN A 53 -3.18 16.43 -18.37
C GLN A 53 -4.34 15.47 -18.13
N LEU A 54 -5.50 16.00 -17.81
CA LEU A 54 -6.75 15.24 -17.72
C LEU A 54 -7.28 14.88 -19.11
N GLY A 55 -8.08 13.83 -19.19
CA GLY A 55 -8.77 13.45 -20.43
C GLY A 55 -7.94 12.68 -21.46
N THR A 56 -6.69 12.33 -21.14
CA THR A 56 -5.86 11.45 -21.97
C THR A 56 -5.47 10.16 -21.23
N PRO A 57 -5.62 8.98 -21.85
CA PRO A 57 -5.16 7.72 -21.29
C PRO A 57 -3.67 7.46 -21.52
N ALA A 58 -2.99 8.33 -22.29
CA ALA A 58 -1.59 8.17 -22.64
C ALA A 58 -0.69 8.32 -21.41
N MET A 59 0.45 7.63 -21.43
CA MET A 59 1.49 7.82 -20.43
C MET A 59 2.06 9.24 -20.51
N GLN A 60 2.21 9.87 -19.35
CA GLN A 60 2.71 11.23 -19.19
C GLN A 60 4.07 11.23 -18.48
N PHE A 61 4.81 12.32 -18.61
CA PHE A 61 6.15 12.48 -18.04
C PHE A 61 7.13 11.38 -18.48
N VAL A 62 6.96 10.88 -19.69
CA VAL A 62 7.74 9.75 -20.19
C VAL A 62 9.23 10.08 -20.25
N GLU A 63 10.02 9.25 -19.61
CA GLU A 63 11.49 9.27 -19.64
C GLU A 63 11.96 7.92 -20.18
N LYS A 64 12.80 7.91 -21.21
CA LYS A 64 13.32 6.67 -21.79
C LYS A 64 14.79 6.84 -22.13
N ALA A 65 15.62 5.98 -21.57
CA ALA A 65 17.05 5.89 -21.85
C ALA A 65 17.49 4.43 -21.90
N PRO A 66 18.47 4.07 -22.76
CA PRO A 66 19.01 2.70 -22.78
C PRO A 66 19.72 2.42 -21.46
N TRP A 67 19.51 1.21 -20.93
CA TRP A 67 20.15 0.75 -19.69
C TRP A 67 21.01 -0.49 -19.91
N ILE A 68 20.41 -1.60 -20.36
CA ILE A 68 21.13 -2.82 -20.73
C ILE A 68 20.84 -3.11 -22.20
N GLU A 69 21.62 -2.47 -23.09
CA GLU A 69 21.39 -2.50 -24.53
C GLU A 69 21.38 -3.91 -25.12
N ARG A 70 22.23 -4.81 -24.59
CA ARG A 70 22.32 -6.21 -25.05
C ARG A 70 20.97 -6.95 -24.99
N PHE A 71 20.10 -6.59 -24.04
CA PHE A 71 18.80 -7.21 -23.82
C PHE A 71 17.63 -6.27 -24.12
N ASN A 72 17.87 -5.13 -24.73
CA ASN A 72 16.85 -4.10 -24.97
C ASN A 72 16.10 -3.68 -23.68
N VAL A 73 16.81 -3.59 -22.55
CA VAL A 73 16.27 -3.08 -21.30
C VAL A 73 16.47 -1.58 -21.23
N TYR A 74 15.39 -0.87 -20.99
CA TYR A 74 15.40 0.59 -20.91
C TYR A 74 15.05 1.08 -19.51
N TYR A 75 15.70 2.17 -19.11
CA TYR A 75 15.21 3.00 -18.03
C TYR A 75 14.02 3.79 -18.60
N HIS A 76 12.85 3.20 -18.51
CA HIS A 76 11.62 3.68 -19.14
C HIS A 76 10.57 3.93 -18.07
N LEU A 77 10.22 5.20 -17.87
CA LEU A 77 9.28 5.66 -16.86
C LEU A 77 8.11 6.39 -17.52
N GLY A 78 6.96 6.34 -16.86
CA GLY A 78 5.78 7.10 -17.24
C GLY A 78 4.69 6.97 -16.16
N LEU A 79 3.75 7.91 -16.16
CA LEU A 79 2.57 7.90 -15.30
C LEU A 79 1.30 8.02 -16.12
N ASP A 80 0.27 7.34 -15.66
CA ASP A 80 -1.10 7.53 -16.08
C ASP A 80 -2.02 7.73 -14.86
N GLY A 81 -3.33 7.83 -15.10
CA GLY A 81 -4.30 8.01 -14.02
C GLY A 81 -4.36 6.85 -13.02
N ILE A 82 -3.91 5.64 -13.40
CA ILE A 82 -3.88 4.48 -12.50
C ILE A 82 -2.73 4.60 -11.50
N SER A 83 -1.56 5.05 -11.95
CA SER A 83 -0.33 5.09 -11.13
C SER A 83 -0.09 6.42 -10.42
N PHE A 84 -0.71 7.50 -10.89
CA PHE A 84 -0.41 8.87 -10.46
C PHE A 84 -0.39 9.06 -8.94
N TRP A 85 -1.50 8.74 -8.27
CA TRP A 85 -1.66 9.06 -6.85
C TRP A 85 -0.73 8.28 -5.92
N PHE A 86 -0.20 7.14 -6.36
CA PHE A 86 0.71 6.34 -5.53
C PHE A 86 2.09 6.99 -5.39
N VAL A 87 2.47 7.88 -6.30
CA VAL A 87 3.73 8.63 -6.23
C VAL A 87 3.69 9.66 -5.09
N PRO A 88 2.77 10.64 -5.06
CA PRO A 88 2.69 11.57 -3.94
C PRO A 88 2.27 10.90 -2.63
N LEU A 89 1.46 9.84 -2.66
CA LEU A 89 1.11 9.06 -1.46
C LEU A 89 2.36 8.46 -0.81
N THR A 90 3.23 7.83 -1.61
CA THR A 90 4.48 7.24 -1.12
C THR A 90 5.38 8.30 -0.48
N ALA A 91 5.55 9.44 -1.14
CA ALA A 91 6.37 10.54 -0.63
C ALA A 91 5.78 11.14 0.66
N PHE A 92 4.46 11.30 0.73
CA PHE A 92 3.75 11.80 1.91
C PHE A 92 3.90 10.85 3.11
N ILE A 93 3.66 9.57 2.93
CA ILE A 93 3.81 8.57 4.00
C ILE A 93 5.26 8.50 4.49
N THR A 94 6.24 8.68 3.61
CA THR A 94 7.66 8.74 3.98
C THR A 94 7.94 9.90 4.93
N VAL A 95 7.39 11.09 4.66
CA VAL A 95 7.48 12.25 5.58
C VAL A 95 6.89 11.90 6.95
N VAL A 96 5.68 11.33 6.97
CA VAL A 96 4.99 10.95 8.20
C VAL A 96 5.81 9.94 9.02
N VAL A 97 6.40 8.94 8.36
CA VAL A 97 7.20 7.90 9.02
C VAL A 97 8.52 8.45 9.56
N VAL A 98 9.15 9.39 8.87
CA VAL A 98 10.35 10.09 9.39
C VAL A 98 10.00 10.86 10.66
N ILE A 99 8.88 11.57 10.68
CA ILE A 99 8.38 12.25 11.87
C ILE A 99 8.07 11.25 13.00
N ALA A 100 7.45 10.12 12.67
CA ALA A 100 7.11 9.08 13.64
C ALA A 100 8.34 8.48 14.34
N GLY A 101 9.40 8.20 13.59
CA GLY A 101 10.63 7.61 14.12
C GLY A 101 11.57 8.57 14.85
N TRP A 102 11.26 9.87 14.88
CA TRP A 102 12.18 10.92 15.33
C TRP A 102 12.76 10.73 16.73
N GLU A 103 11.93 10.36 17.69
CA GLU A 103 12.31 10.16 19.10
C GLU A 103 12.47 8.68 19.45
N VAL A 104 11.69 7.83 18.79
CA VAL A 104 11.58 6.40 19.12
C VAL A 104 12.84 5.63 18.70
N ILE A 105 13.47 6.03 17.61
CA ILE A 105 14.66 5.35 17.09
C ILE A 105 15.92 6.02 17.68
N THR A 106 16.63 5.24 18.50
CA THR A 106 17.84 5.69 19.23
C THR A 106 19.10 4.96 18.79
N GLU A 107 18.98 3.78 18.15
CA GLU A 107 20.11 2.97 17.70
C GLU A 107 20.08 2.86 16.18
N ARG A 108 21.27 2.95 15.57
CA ARG A 108 21.47 2.87 14.10
C ARG A 108 20.55 3.83 13.34
N VAL A 109 20.46 5.05 13.84
CA VAL A 109 19.49 6.07 13.39
C VAL A 109 19.68 6.38 11.90
N SER A 110 20.93 6.50 11.43
CA SER A 110 21.23 6.77 10.02
C SER A 110 20.78 5.63 9.10
N GLN A 111 20.96 4.39 9.54
CA GLN A 111 20.56 3.20 8.78
C GLN A 111 19.04 3.09 8.69
N TYR A 112 18.33 3.40 9.77
CA TYR A 112 16.87 3.39 9.79
C TYR A 112 16.27 4.39 8.79
N PHE A 113 16.62 5.65 8.92
CA PHE A 113 16.09 6.69 8.03
C PHE A 113 16.61 6.54 6.60
N GLY A 114 17.86 6.13 6.42
CA GLY A 114 18.42 5.83 5.11
C GLY A 114 17.65 4.72 4.39
N ALA A 115 17.31 3.64 5.10
CA ALA A 115 16.53 2.55 4.56
C ALA A 115 15.12 2.99 4.12
N PHE A 116 14.43 3.81 4.91
CA PHE A 116 13.10 4.33 4.54
C PHE A 116 13.14 5.27 3.34
N LEU A 117 14.14 6.13 3.24
CA LEU A 117 14.29 7.03 2.10
C LEU A 117 14.60 6.25 0.81
N ILE A 118 15.47 5.26 0.86
CA ILE A 118 15.76 4.38 -0.27
C ILE A 118 14.49 3.61 -0.65
N LEU A 119 13.80 3.04 0.31
CA LEU A 119 12.55 2.31 0.09
C LEU A 119 11.49 3.18 -0.59
N SER A 120 11.36 4.44 -0.19
CA SER A 120 10.44 5.40 -0.79
C SER A 120 10.70 5.58 -2.29
N GLY A 121 11.93 5.84 -2.68
CA GLY A 121 12.30 5.98 -4.10
C GLY A 121 12.07 4.69 -4.89
N LEU A 122 12.41 3.52 -4.32
CA LEU A 122 12.19 2.23 -4.97
C LEU A 122 10.70 1.96 -5.21
N MET A 123 9.84 2.26 -4.23
CA MET A 123 8.38 2.10 -4.38
C MET A 123 7.81 3.04 -5.45
N ILE A 124 8.25 4.29 -5.49
CA ILE A 124 7.89 5.23 -6.55
C ILE A 124 8.31 4.67 -7.92
N GLY A 125 9.51 4.09 -8.00
CA GLY A 125 10.00 3.43 -9.22
C GLY A 125 9.10 2.30 -9.71
N VAL A 126 8.52 1.50 -8.81
CA VAL A 126 7.57 0.45 -9.18
C VAL A 126 6.34 1.02 -9.88
N PHE A 127 5.77 2.11 -9.36
CA PHE A 127 4.59 2.74 -9.95
C PHE A 127 4.86 3.47 -11.27
N CYS A 128 6.12 3.84 -11.53
CA CYS A 128 6.52 4.58 -12.72
C CYS A 128 7.10 3.71 -13.84
N ALA A 129 7.57 2.50 -13.55
CA ALA A 129 8.29 1.67 -14.52
C ALA A 129 7.39 1.19 -15.66
N LEU A 130 7.83 1.41 -16.88
CA LEU A 130 7.20 0.94 -18.13
C LEU A 130 8.02 -0.13 -18.86
N ASP A 131 9.17 -0.52 -18.33
CA ASP A 131 9.98 -1.66 -18.75
C ASP A 131 9.82 -2.80 -17.75
N GLY A 132 9.59 -4.01 -18.23
CA GLY A 132 9.31 -5.17 -17.38
C GLY A 132 10.45 -5.54 -16.44
N ILE A 133 11.70 -5.45 -16.90
CA ILE A 133 12.87 -5.71 -16.02
C ILE A 133 13.08 -4.56 -15.05
N LEU A 134 12.90 -3.31 -15.47
CA LEU A 134 12.98 -2.17 -14.57
C LEU A 134 11.91 -2.26 -13.45
N PHE A 135 10.68 -2.64 -13.81
CA PHE A 135 9.62 -2.91 -12.84
C PHE A 135 10.04 -4.01 -11.86
N TYR A 136 10.54 -5.13 -12.37
CA TYR A 136 10.96 -6.25 -11.55
C TYR A 136 12.08 -5.86 -10.58
N VAL A 137 13.08 -5.15 -11.07
CA VAL A 137 14.21 -4.68 -10.23
C VAL A 137 13.72 -3.76 -9.12
N PHE A 138 12.87 -2.77 -9.40
CA PHE A 138 12.30 -1.93 -8.36
C PHE A 138 11.42 -2.71 -7.39
N PHE A 139 10.57 -3.60 -7.90
CA PHE A 139 9.66 -4.43 -7.10
C PHE A 139 10.43 -5.30 -6.10
N GLU A 140 11.45 -6.01 -6.56
CA GLU A 140 12.29 -6.87 -5.72
C GLU A 140 13.21 -6.04 -4.79
N ALA A 141 13.76 -4.94 -5.29
CA ALA A 141 14.65 -4.10 -4.49
C ALA A 141 13.95 -3.52 -3.25
N THR A 142 12.61 -3.35 -3.27
CA THR A 142 11.85 -2.91 -2.09
C THR A 142 11.92 -3.91 -0.92
N LEU A 143 12.18 -5.18 -1.20
CA LEU A 143 12.29 -6.22 -0.17
C LEU A 143 13.50 -6.02 0.73
N ILE A 144 14.61 -5.53 0.17
CA ILE A 144 15.88 -5.40 0.90
C ILE A 144 15.77 -4.39 2.05
N PRO A 145 15.39 -3.12 1.83
CA PRO A 145 15.24 -2.17 2.93
C PRO A 145 14.20 -2.64 3.95
N MET A 146 13.05 -3.17 3.51
CA MET A 146 12.02 -3.62 4.44
C MET A 146 12.45 -4.83 5.26
N TYR A 147 13.16 -5.79 4.66
CA TYR A 147 13.76 -6.93 5.36
C TYR A 147 14.72 -6.44 6.48
N LEU A 148 15.57 -5.47 6.17
CA LEU A 148 16.49 -4.88 7.13
C LEU A 148 15.75 -4.10 8.23
N ILE A 149 14.73 -3.32 7.87
CA ILE A 149 13.90 -2.58 8.85
C ILE A 149 13.25 -3.53 9.84
N ILE A 150 12.65 -4.62 9.38
CA ILE A 150 12.02 -5.63 10.25
C ILE A 150 13.09 -6.36 11.07
N GLY A 151 14.17 -6.82 10.42
CA GLY A 151 15.18 -7.67 11.05
C GLY A 151 16.07 -6.97 12.08
N ILE A 152 16.25 -5.66 11.98
CA ILE A 152 17.12 -4.88 12.89
C ILE A 152 16.28 -4.25 14.02
N TRP A 153 15.20 -3.53 13.69
CA TRP A 153 14.40 -2.76 14.66
C TRP A 153 13.09 -3.43 15.06
N GLY A 154 12.86 -4.66 14.62
CA GLY A 154 11.67 -5.43 14.96
C GLY A 154 11.68 -5.99 16.38
N GLY A 155 10.57 -6.64 16.74
CA GLY A 155 10.32 -7.27 18.04
C GLY A 155 11.13 -8.57 18.27
N PRO A 156 10.75 -9.36 19.29
CA PRO A 156 11.50 -10.57 19.68
C PRO A 156 11.63 -11.61 18.58
N ASN A 157 10.59 -11.80 17.76
CA ASN A 157 10.58 -12.80 16.66
C ASN A 157 10.89 -12.16 15.28
N ARG A 158 11.56 -11.01 15.26
CA ARG A 158 11.84 -10.23 14.04
C ARG A 158 12.54 -11.02 12.93
N ILE A 159 13.45 -11.92 13.30
CA ILE A 159 14.20 -12.72 12.31
C ILE A 159 13.24 -13.65 11.56
N TYR A 160 12.38 -14.38 12.28
CA TYR A 160 11.35 -15.22 11.66
C TYR A 160 10.43 -14.42 10.76
N ALA A 161 9.94 -13.28 11.23
CA ALA A 161 9.05 -12.42 10.46
C ALA A 161 9.72 -11.86 9.19
N ALA A 162 10.97 -11.41 9.30
CA ALA A 162 11.73 -10.91 8.17
C ALA A 162 11.96 -11.98 7.10
N PHE A 163 12.37 -13.21 7.51
CA PHE A 163 12.53 -14.32 6.58
C PHE A 163 11.20 -14.76 5.96
N LYS A 164 10.13 -14.82 6.74
CA LYS A 164 8.80 -15.17 6.22
C LYS A 164 8.34 -14.16 5.16
N PHE A 165 8.47 -12.87 5.43
CA PHE A 165 8.19 -11.80 4.47
C PHE A 165 8.99 -11.97 3.18
N PHE A 166 10.31 -12.13 3.31
CA PHE A 166 11.20 -12.23 2.16
C PHE A 166 10.91 -13.47 1.32
N LEU A 167 10.80 -14.65 1.95
CA LEU A 167 10.59 -15.90 1.22
C LEU A 167 9.22 -15.98 0.55
N TYR A 168 8.16 -15.50 1.23
CA TYR A 168 6.82 -15.46 0.63
C TYR A 168 6.79 -14.60 -0.63
N THR A 169 7.34 -13.41 -0.53
CA THR A 169 7.32 -12.45 -1.63
C THR A 169 8.25 -12.87 -2.77
N LEU A 170 9.44 -13.36 -2.45
CA LEU A 170 10.41 -13.83 -3.45
C LEU A 170 9.87 -15.04 -4.23
N LEU A 171 9.26 -16.02 -3.54
CA LEU A 171 8.73 -17.21 -4.22
C LEU A 171 7.65 -16.85 -5.25
N GLY A 172 6.74 -15.95 -4.91
CA GLY A 172 5.74 -15.46 -5.85
C GLY A 172 6.36 -14.71 -7.03
N SER A 173 7.29 -13.81 -6.76
CA SER A 173 7.91 -12.97 -7.79
C SER A 173 8.85 -13.71 -8.75
N LEU A 174 9.42 -14.85 -8.36
CA LEU A 174 10.18 -15.69 -9.27
C LEU A 174 9.33 -16.24 -10.42
N LEU A 175 8.06 -16.57 -10.15
CA LEU A 175 7.13 -16.97 -11.22
C LEU A 175 6.83 -15.81 -12.16
N MET A 176 6.69 -14.60 -11.62
CA MET A 176 6.56 -13.39 -12.42
C MET A 176 7.78 -13.18 -13.31
N LEU A 177 9.00 -13.40 -12.82
CA LEU A 177 10.21 -13.26 -13.62
C LEU A 177 10.20 -14.22 -14.82
N VAL A 178 9.76 -15.48 -14.63
CA VAL A 178 9.58 -16.42 -15.74
C VAL A 178 8.59 -15.89 -16.76
N ALA A 179 7.47 -15.31 -16.32
CA ALA A 179 6.49 -14.68 -17.21
C ALA A 179 7.07 -13.50 -18.01
N LEU A 180 7.88 -12.64 -17.35
CA LEU A 180 8.54 -11.51 -18.02
C LEU A 180 9.54 -11.98 -19.10
N ILE A 181 10.32 -13.02 -18.81
CA ILE A 181 11.26 -13.61 -19.78
C ILE A 181 10.50 -14.23 -20.96
N TRP A 182 9.40 -14.93 -20.70
CA TRP A 182 8.56 -15.50 -21.74
C TRP A 182 7.99 -14.40 -22.66
N LEU A 183 7.48 -13.32 -22.08
CA LEU A 183 6.96 -12.17 -22.83
C LEU A 183 8.06 -11.49 -23.66
N TYR A 184 9.27 -11.38 -23.13
CA TYR A 184 10.42 -10.87 -23.87
C TYR A 184 10.70 -11.71 -25.12
N VAL A 185 10.77 -13.02 -24.98
CA VAL A 185 11.00 -13.92 -26.13
C VAL A 185 9.84 -13.83 -27.12
N LYS A 186 8.60 -13.86 -26.65
CA LYS A 186 7.40 -13.84 -27.51
C LYS A 186 7.23 -12.51 -28.26
N SER A 187 7.67 -11.40 -27.68
CA SER A 187 7.60 -10.07 -28.28
C SER A 187 8.77 -9.75 -29.23
N GLY A 188 9.64 -10.71 -29.48
CA GLY A 188 10.80 -10.48 -30.34
C GLY A 188 11.94 -9.68 -29.71
N GLY A 189 12.07 -9.77 -28.38
CA GLY A 189 13.17 -9.15 -27.62
C GLY A 189 12.85 -7.76 -27.05
N SER A 190 11.62 -7.52 -26.64
CA SER A 190 11.21 -6.27 -26.01
C SER A 190 10.71 -6.48 -24.58
N PHE A 191 11.15 -5.63 -23.65
CA PHE A 191 10.61 -5.54 -22.27
C PHE A 191 9.60 -4.40 -22.10
N ASP A 192 9.18 -3.73 -23.16
CA ASP A 192 8.19 -2.66 -23.10
C ASP A 192 6.82 -3.21 -22.72
N ILE A 193 6.33 -2.81 -21.53
CA ILE A 193 5.06 -3.26 -20.98
C ILE A 193 3.89 -2.86 -21.89
N LEU A 194 3.93 -1.67 -22.48
CA LEU A 194 2.87 -1.19 -23.36
C LEU A 194 2.82 -1.97 -24.69
N ALA A 195 3.98 -2.46 -25.17
CA ALA A 195 4.03 -3.36 -26.30
C ALA A 195 3.40 -4.72 -25.95
N TRP A 196 3.61 -5.22 -24.74
CA TRP A 196 2.99 -6.46 -24.28
C TRP A 196 1.47 -6.38 -24.16
N HIS A 197 0.93 -5.19 -23.86
CA HIS A 197 -0.53 -4.98 -23.87
C HIS A 197 -1.15 -5.27 -25.23
N LYS A 198 -0.41 -5.05 -26.31
CA LYS A 198 -0.88 -5.25 -27.69
C LYS A 198 -0.48 -6.60 -28.29
N LEU A 199 0.35 -7.37 -27.59
CA LEU A 199 0.88 -8.64 -28.09
C LEU A 199 -0.24 -9.68 -28.16
N PRO A 200 -0.44 -10.35 -29.32
CA PRO A 200 -1.37 -11.47 -29.43
C PRO A 200 -0.81 -12.68 -28.66
N ILE A 201 -1.62 -13.27 -27.80
CA ILE A 201 -1.22 -14.38 -26.93
C ILE A 201 -2.36 -15.39 -26.91
N ASP A 202 -2.04 -16.66 -27.16
CA ASP A 202 -3.03 -17.74 -27.13
C ASP A 202 -3.58 -17.99 -25.71
N GLY A 203 -4.75 -18.64 -25.62
CA GLY A 203 -5.46 -18.79 -24.35
C GLY A 203 -4.71 -19.58 -23.29
N THR A 204 -3.97 -20.62 -23.67
CA THR A 204 -3.17 -21.41 -22.70
C THR A 204 -2.04 -20.57 -22.13
N ALA A 205 -1.33 -19.82 -22.98
CA ALA A 205 -0.27 -18.94 -22.54
C ALA A 205 -0.82 -17.79 -21.70
N GLN A 206 -1.96 -17.20 -22.04
CA GLN A 206 -2.61 -16.20 -21.20
C GLN A 206 -2.93 -16.73 -19.79
N THR A 207 -3.47 -17.95 -19.70
CA THR A 207 -3.78 -18.58 -18.41
C THR A 207 -2.52 -18.79 -17.57
N LEU A 208 -1.44 -19.29 -18.17
CA LEU A 208 -0.16 -19.48 -17.47
C LEU A 208 0.45 -18.15 -17.03
N LEU A 209 0.43 -17.14 -17.86
CA LEU A 209 0.90 -15.79 -17.51
C LEU A 209 0.06 -15.18 -16.39
N PHE A 210 -1.27 -15.30 -16.48
CA PHE A 210 -2.19 -14.81 -15.46
C PHE A 210 -1.84 -15.40 -14.09
N PHE A 211 -1.66 -16.72 -13.99
CA PHE A 211 -1.32 -17.36 -12.72
C PHE A 211 0.12 -17.09 -12.27
N ALA A 212 1.07 -16.87 -13.16
CA ALA A 212 2.42 -16.45 -12.81
C ALA A 212 2.43 -15.04 -12.21
N PHE A 213 1.70 -14.10 -12.80
CA PHE A 213 1.48 -12.77 -12.23
C PHE A 213 0.64 -12.81 -10.95
N PHE A 214 -0.41 -13.63 -10.91
CA PHE A 214 -1.22 -13.86 -9.73
C PHE A 214 -0.36 -14.31 -8.54
N ALA A 215 0.56 -15.24 -8.73
CA ALA A 215 1.44 -15.72 -7.66
C ALA A 215 2.24 -14.57 -7.01
N ALA A 216 2.79 -13.66 -7.82
CA ALA A 216 3.52 -12.50 -7.32
C ALA A 216 2.61 -11.48 -6.62
N PHE A 217 1.51 -11.12 -7.27
CA PHE A 217 0.67 -10.01 -6.83
C PHE A 217 -0.29 -10.41 -5.73
N ALA A 218 -0.83 -11.63 -5.74
CA ALA A 218 -1.67 -12.13 -4.66
C ALA A 218 -0.94 -12.24 -3.32
N VAL A 219 0.33 -12.63 -3.33
CA VAL A 219 1.18 -12.62 -2.13
C VAL A 219 1.36 -11.20 -1.62
N LYS A 220 1.62 -10.25 -2.52
CA LYS A 220 1.95 -8.86 -2.14
C LYS A 220 0.73 -8.06 -1.68
N VAL A 221 -0.46 -8.29 -2.23
CA VAL A 221 -1.74 -7.57 -1.94
C VAL A 221 -2.12 -7.54 -0.46
N PRO A 222 -2.15 -8.54 0.39
CA PRO A 222 -2.16 -10.00 0.30
C PRO A 222 -3.57 -10.59 0.11
N MET A 223 -3.72 -11.50 -0.82
CA MET A 223 -4.98 -12.22 -1.03
C MET A 223 -5.07 -13.49 -0.16
N TRP A 224 -6.28 -13.87 0.24
CA TRP A 224 -6.49 -15.20 0.79
C TRP A 224 -6.23 -16.26 -0.31
N PRO A 225 -5.55 -17.38 -0.05
CA PRO A 225 -4.98 -17.87 1.22
C PRO A 225 -3.51 -17.50 1.48
N VAL A 226 -2.87 -16.73 0.60
CA VAL A 226 -1.44 -16.39 0.69
C VAL A 226 -1.15 -15.12 1.51
N HIS A 227 -2.00 -14.81 2.47
CA HIS A 227 -1.96 -13.59 3.29
C HIS A 227 -1.27 -13.76 4.65
N THR A 228 -0.96 -15.01 5.05
CA THR A 228 -0.58 -15.34 6.45
C THR A 228 0.75 -14.73 6.90
N TRP A 229 1.58 -14.29 5.98
CA TRP A 229 2.82 -13.59 6.28
C TRP A 229 2.59 -12.19 6.87
N LEU A 230 1.51 -11.52 6.46
CA LEU A 230 1.26 -10.11 6.79
C LEU A 230 1.05 -9.85 8.29
N PRO A 231 0.16 -10.59 9.01
CA PRO A 231 -0.02 -10.38 10.44
C PRO A 231 1.26 -10.60 11.24
N ASP A 232 2.04 -11.64 10.91
CA ASP A 232 3.29 -11.94 11.61
C ASP A 232 4.33 -10.83 11.42
N VAL A 233 4.42 -10.31 10.20
CA VAL A 233 5.32 -9.20 9.87
C VAL A 233 4.92 -7.92 10.58
N HIS A 234 3.62 -7.57 10.57
CA HIS A 234 3.14 -6.36 11.25
C HIS A 234 3.37 -6.40 12.76
N VAL A 235 3.19 -7.56 13.38
CA VAL A 235 3.41 -7.74 14.81
C VAL A 235 4.86 -7.43 15.18
N GLU A 236 5.81 -7.89 14.38
CA GLU A 236 7.23 -7.76 14.66
C GLU A 236 7.85 -6.46 14.12
N ALA A 237 7.35 -5.93 13.00
CA ALA A 237 7.90 -4.71 12.40
C ALA A 237 7.84 -3.51 13.36
N PRO A 238 8.85 -2.60 13.34
CA PRO A 238 8.74 -1.34 14.04
C PRO A 238 7.55 -0.53 13.50
N THR A 239 7.05 0.41 14.28
CA THR A 239 5.82 1.18 13.94
C THR A 239 5.89 1.82 12.56
N GLY A 240 7.01 2.47 12.20
CA GLY A 240 7.22 3.03 10.86
C GLY A 240 7.21 1.97 9.76
N GLY A 241 7.79 0.80 10.02
CA GLY A 241 7.76 -0.34 9.09
C GLY A 241 6.34 -0.84 8.83
N SER A 242 5.54 -1.00 9.87
CA SER A 242 4.12 -1.36 9.74
C SER A 242 3.33 -0.29 8.97
N ALA A 243 3.58 0.99 9.22
CA ALA A 243 2.91 2.07 8.52
C ALA A 243 3.21 2.07 7.01
N VAL A 244 4.47 1.95 6.60
CA VAL A 244 4.85 1.89 5.17
C VAL A 244 4.36 0.61 4.51
N LEU A 245 4.48 -0.52 5.18
CA LEU A 245 4.02 -1.80 4.66
C LEU A 245 2.53 -1.75 4.32
N ALA A 246 1.69 -1.30 5.27
CA ALA A 246 0.26 -1.19 5.08
C ALA A 246 -0.13 -0.06 4.11
N ALA A 247 0.54 1.08 4.17
CA ALA A 247 0.16 2.24 3.37
C ALA A 247 0.52 2.08 1.88
N ILE A 248 1.69 1.52 1.56
CA ILE A 248 2.23 1.53 0.19
C ILE A 248 2.55 0.15 -0.34
N MET A 249 3.25 -0.70 0.41
CA MET A 249 3.80 -1.94 -0.14
C MET A 249 2.72 -2.91 -0.62
N LEU A 250 1.57 -2.97 0.05
CA LEU A 250 0.44 -3.78 -0.40
C LEU A 250 -0.11 -3.33 -1.76
N LYS A 251 -0.02 -2.04 -2.05
CA LYS A 251 -0.51 -1.43 -3.30
C LYS A 251 0.34 -1.78 -4.50
N LEU A 252 1.61 -2.13 -4.30
CA LEU A 252 2.48 -2.61 -5.39
C LEU A 252 1.90 -3.86 -6.06
N GLY A 253 1.35 -4.79 -5.29
CA GLY A 253 0.70 -5.99 -5.82
C GLY A 253 -0.62 -5.69 -6.54
N ALA A 254 -1.47 -4.86 -5.93
CA ALA A 254 -2.73 -4.47 -6.53
C ALA A 254 -2.53 -3.69 -7.85
N TYR A 255 -1.56 -2.77 -7.88
CA TYR A 255 -1.13 -2.08 -9.10
C TYR A 255 -0.67 -3.07 -10.18
N GLY A 256 0.04 -4.12 -9.78
CA GLY A 256 0.50 -5.17 -10.68
C GLY A 256 -0.65 -5.87 -11.43
N PHE A 257 -1.79 -6.12 -10.78
CA PHE A 257 -2.96 -6.67 -11.47
C PHE A 257 -3.46 -5.74 -12.59
N LEU A 258 -3.51 -4.44 -12.35
CA LEU A 258 -3.97 -3.46 -13.33
C LEU A 258 -2.97 -3.21 -14.47
N ARG A 259 -1.68 -3.32 -14.19
CA ARG A 259 -0.63 -3.02 -15.18
C ARG A 259 -0.18 -4.24 -15.96
N PHE A 260 -0.21 -5.43 -15.37
CA PHE A 260 0.29 -6.67 -15.99
C PHE A 260 -0.83 -7.69 -16.23
N SER A 261 -1.47 -8.20 -15.17
CA SER A 261 -2.36 -9.35 -15.29
C SER A 261 -3.54 -9.09 -16.22
N MET A 262 -4.26 -8.00 -16.02
CA MET A 262 -5.46 -7.69 -16.77
C MET A 262 -5.16 -7.28 -18.23
N PRO A 263 -4.24 -6.35 -18.53
CA PRO A 263 -4.03 -5.91 -19.90
C PRO A 263 -3.17 -6.86 -20.73
N ILE A 264 -2.29 -7.66 -20.14
CA ILE A 264 -1.47 -8.64 -20.86
C ILE A 264 -2.27 -9.90 -21.17
N ALA A 265 -3.04 -10.41 -20.22
CA ALA A 265 -3.85 -11.61 -20.34
C ALA A 265 -5.35 -11.33 -20.11
N PRO A 266 -6.00 -10.53 -20.98
CA PRO A 266 -7.37 -10.07 -20.75
C PRO A 266 -8.40 -11.21 -20.80
N ASP A 267 -8.22 -12.19 -21.69
CA ASP A 267 -9.14 -13.33 -21.80
C ASP A 267 -9.04 -14.21 -20.54
N ALA A 268 -7.84 -14.53 -20.07
CA ALA A 268 -7.64 -15.27 -18.83
C ALA A 268 -8.14 -14.48 -17.61
N ALA A 269 -7.94 -13.15 -17.56
CA ALA A 269 -8.44 -12.32 -16.48
C ALA A 269 -9.97 -12.37 -16.35
N ARG A 270 -10.68 -12.41 -17.47
CA ARG A 270 -12.15 -12.58 -17.52
C ARG A 270 -12.58 -14.01 -17.20
N GLU A 271 -11.88 -15.00 -17.73
CA GLU A 271 -12.17 -16.42 -17.49
C GLU A 271 -12.05 -16.78 -15.99
N TRP A 272 -11.01 -16.26 -15.32
CA TRP A 272 -10.74 -16.52 -13.92
C TRP A 272 -11.32 -15.46 -12.96
N ALA A 273 -12.16 -14.55 -13.46
CA ALA A 273 -12.77 -13.49 -12.67
C ALA A 273 -13.56 -14.02 -11.47
N ASP A 274 -14.34 -15.07 -11.67
CA ASP A 274 -15.14 -15.69 -10.59
C ASP A 274 -14.25 -16.21 -9.45
N LEU A 275 -13.12 -16.84 -9.77
CA LEU A 275 -12.13 -17.25 -8.78
C LEU A 275 -11.62 -16.04 -8.00
N MET A 276 -11.24 -14.98 -8.69
CA MET A 276 -10.73 -13.76 -8.06
C MET A 276 -11.78 -13.10 -7.17
N ILE A 277 -13.02 -13.07 -7.58
CA ILE A 277 -14.16 -12.56 -6.81
C ILE A 277 -14.37 -13.40 -5.56
N VAL A 278 -14.37 -14.73 -5.67
CA VAL A 278 -14.53 -15.63 -4.51
C VAL A 278 -13.41 -15.44 -3.51
N LEU A 279 -12.13 -15.41 -3.95
CA LEU A 279 -10.99 -15.18 -3.07
C LEU A 279 -11.07 -13.81 -2.37
N SER A 280 -11.54 -12.80 -3.10
CA SER A 280 -11.73 -11.44 -2.55
C SER A 280 -12.85 -11.42 -1.49
N LEU A 281 -13.97 -12.08 -1.72
CA LEU A 281 -15.05 -12.19 -0.74
C LEU A 281 -14.66 -13.01 0.49
N VAL A 282 -13.86 -14.05 0.33
CA VAL A 282 -13.29 -14.80 1.46
C VAL A 282 -12.38 -13.87 2.30
N ALA A 283 -11.56 -13.05 1.66
CA ALA A 283 -10.76 -12.05 2.36
C ALA A 283 -11.65 -11.05 3.12
N VAL A 284 -12.70 -10.53 2.49
CA VAL A 284 -13.63 -9.55 3.07
C VAL A 284 -14.38 -10.14 4.27
N ILE A 285 -14.96 -11.31 4.12
CA ILE A 285 -15.87 -11.90 5.12
C ILE A 285 -15.09 -12.73 6.14
N TYR A 286 -14.40 -13.78 5.69
CA TYR A 286 -13.72 -14.72 6.60
C TYR A 286 -12.58 -14.05 7.35
N VAL A 287 -11.70 -13.31 6.64
CA VAL A 287 -10.59 -12.64 7.31
C VAL A 287 -11.09 -11.47 8.19
N GLY A 288 -12.20 -10.83 7.83
CA GLY A 288 -12.90 -9.89 8.73
C GLY A 288 -13.34 -10.53 10.04
N LEU A 289 -13.89 -11.75 10.00
CA LEU A 289 -14.22 -12.53 11.21
C LEU A 289 -12.97 -12.93 12.00
N VAL A 290 -11.87 -13.27 11.31
CA VAL A 290 -10.58 -13.55 11.97
C VAL A 290 -10.06 -12.30 12.69
N ALA A 291 -10.19 -11.11 12.09
CA ALA A 291 -9.81 -9.84 12.74
C ALA A 291 -10.58 -9.62 14.05
N MET A 292 -11.87 -9.96 14.08
CA MET A 292 -12.75 -9.74 15.24
C MET A 292 -12.31 -10.49 16.51
N VAL A 293 -11.68 -11.66 16.36
CA VAL A 293 -11.26 -12.50 17.50
C VAL A 293 -9.83 -12.25 17.96
N GLN A 294 -9.13 -11.30 17.34
CA GLN A 294 -7.74 -10.99 17.72
C GLN A 294 -7.67 -10.28 19.06
N GLN A 295 -6.64 -10.63 19.85
CA GLN A 295 -6.33 -9.98 21.12
C GLN A 295 -5.18 -8.95 21.01
N ASP A 296 -4.35 -9.09 19.98
CA ASP A 296 -3.27 -8.17 19.64
C ASP A 296 -3.78 -7.09 18.66
N MET A 297 -3.63 -5.81 19.01
CA MET A 297 -4.10 -4.69 18.20
C MET A 297 -3.44 -4.65 16.82
N LYS A 298 -2.14 -4.95 16.72
CA LYS A 298 -1.44 -4.99 15.43
C LYS A 298 -1.94 -6.13 14.54
N LYS A 299 -2.22 -7.31 15.11
CA LYS A 299 -2.83 -8.43 14.37
C LYS A 299 -4.22 -8.05 13.87
N LEU A 300 -5.03 -7.44 14.71
CA LEU A 300 -6.37 -7.00 14.32
C LEU A 300 -6.33 -6.06 13.12
N VAL A 301 -5.50 -5.03 13.18
CA VAL A 301 -5.38 -4.06 12.08
C VAL A 301 -4.73 -4.71 10.84
N ALA A 302 -3.81 -5.65 10.99
CA ALA A 302 -3.23 -6.39 9.88
C ALA A 302 -4.28 -7.25 9.15
N TYR A 303 -5.11 -7.99 9.87
CA TYR A 303 -6.22 -8.74 9.27
C TYR A 303 -7.29 -7.81 8.67
N SER A 304 -7.56 -6.68 9.30
CA SER A 304 -8.40 -5.62 8.71
C SER A 304 -7.85 -5.16 7.36
N SER A 305 -6.52 -5.00 7.24
CA SER A 305 -5.88 -4.64 5.98
C SER A 305 -6.10 -5.71 4.89
N VAL A 306 -6.04 -7.00 5.23
CA VAL A 306 -6.36 -8.08 4.28
C VAL A 306 -7.81 -7.96 3.79
N ALA A 307 -8.75 -7.69 4.68
CA ALA A 307 -10.16 -7.51 4.32
C ALA A 307 -10.37 -6.29 3.41
N HIS A 308 -9.76 -5.14 3.71
CA HIS A 308 -9.85 -3.94 2.88
C HIS A 308 -9.20 -4.11 1.51
N MET A 309 -8.07 -4.83 1.43
CA MET A 309 -7.46 -5.18 0.14
C MET A 309 -8.29 -6.20 -0.64
N GLY A 310 -9.11 -7.00 0.03
CA GLY A 310 -10.14 -7.83 -0.60
C GLY A 310 -11.17 -7.02 -1.37
N PHE A 311 -11.55 -5.83 -0.87
CA PHE A 311 -12.37 -4.88 -1.64
C PHE A 311 -11.67 -4.39 -2.90
N VAL A 312 -10.38 -4.12 -2.81
CA VAL A 312 -9.59 -3.65 -3.96
C VAL A 312 -9.61 -4.69 -5.08
N THR A 313 -9.28 -5.94 -4.78
CA THR A 313 -9.26 -7.01 -5.78
C THR A 313 -10.67 -7.35 -6.27
N LEU A 314 -11.68 -7.32 -5.41
CA LEU A 314 -13.08 -7.44 -5.83
C LEU A 314 -13.44 -6.35 -6.85
N GLY A 315 -13.13 -5.09 -6.54
CA GLY A 315 -13.40 -3.97 -7.44
C GLY A 315 -12.76 -4.13 -8.80
N PHE A 316 -11.55 -4.65 -8.88
CA PHE A 316 -10.83 -4.83 -10.14
C PHE A 316 -11.47 -5.91 -11.02
N PHE A 317 -11.87 -7.04 -10.44
CA PHE A 317 -12.35 -8.20 -11.18
C PHE A 317 -13.87 -8.25 -11.43
N ILE A 318 -14.61 -7.23 -11.03
CA ILE A 318 -16.00 -7.03 -11.48
C ILE A 318 -16.08 -6.28 -12.83
N PHE A 319 -14.97 -5.82 -13.36
CA PHE A 319 -14.83 -5.21 -14.71
C PHE A 319 -15.86 -4.12 -15.02
N ASN A 320 -16.10 -3.21 -14.09
CA ASN A 320 -16.86 -1.99 -14.36
C ASN A 320 -16.18 -0.75 -13.77
N ASP A 321 -16.58 0.42 -14.25
CA ASP A 321 -15.94 1.70 -13.90
C ASP A 321 -15.93 1.95 -12.38
N LEU A 322 -17.07 1.75 -11.71
CA LEU A 322 -17.19 1.95 -10.27
C LEU A 322 -16.32 0.97 -9.48
N GLY A 323 -16.22 -0.28 -9.93
CA GLY A 323 -15.40 -1.29 -9.28
C GLY A 323 -13.92 -0.97 -9.36
N VAL A 324 -13.40 -0.71 -10.56
CA VAL A 324 -11.97 -0.44 -10.76
C VAL A 324 -11.57 0.89 -10.14
N ALA A 325 -12.33 1.96 -10.40
CA ALA A 325 -12.06 3.26 -9.78
C ALA A 325 -12.22 3.20 -8.26
N GLY A 326 -13.25 2.52 -7.75
CA GLY A 326 -13.45 2.30 -6.32
C GLY A 326 -12.32 1.52 -5.68
N GLY A 327 -11.79 0.50 -6.34
CA GLY A 327 -10.61 -0.24 -5.89
C GLY A 327 -9.37 0.64 -5.79
N LEU A 328 -9.10 1.50 -6.78
CA LEU A 328 -8.00 2.47 -6.75
C LEU A 328 -8.18 3.50 -5.63
N VAL A 329 -9.37 4.05 -5.48
CA VAL A 329 -9.71 4.97 -4.37
C VAL A 329 -9.50 4.29 -3.02
N GLN A 330 -9.93 3.03 -2.89
CA GLN A 330 -9.73 2.24 -1.66
C GLN A 330 -8.26 1.99 -1.36
N MET A 331 -7.41 1.80 -2.36
CA MET A 331 -5.96 1.68 -2.15
C MET A 331 -5.40 2.95 -1.51
N ILE A 332 -5.77 4.12 -1.99
CA ILE A 332 -5.30 5.41 -1.45
C ILE A 332 -5.86 5.63 -0.04
N ALA A 333 -7.17 5.43 0.13
CA ALA A 333 -7.87 5.58 1.41
C ALA A 333 -7.28 4.66 2.49
N HIS A 334 -7.09 3.38 2.16
CA HIS A 334 -6.45 2.41 3.05
C HIS A 334 -5.02 2.82 3.41
N GLY A 335 -4.28 3.43 2.48
CA GLY A 335 -2.95 3.97 2.73
C GLY A 335 -2.95 4.97 3.88
N PHE A 336 -3.86 5.94 3.87
CA PHE A 336 -3.99 6.93 4.93
C PHE A 336 -4.52 6.32 6.23
N VAL A 337 -5.61 5.57 6.15
CA VAL A 337 -6.32 5.06 7.34
C VAL A 337 -5.53 3.98 8.06
N SER A 338 -5.04 2.97 7.34
CA SER A 338 -4.28 1.88 7.94
C SER A 338 -2.92 2.35 8.46
N GLY A 339 -2.23 3.24 7.72
CA GLY A 339 -1.02 3.90 8.19
C GLY A 339 -1.26 4.63 9.52
N ALA A 340 -2.35 5.40 9.61
CA ALA A 340 -2.73 6.11 10.83
C ALA A 340 -3.07 5.16 11.99
N MET A 341 -3.78 4.07 11.73
CA MET A 341 -4.11 3.05 12.74
C MET A 341 -2.84 2.42 13.34
N PHE A 342 -1.87 2.03 12.50
CA PHE A 342 -0.60 1.49 12.98
C PHE A 342 0.21 2.53 13.76
N LEU A 343 0.19 3.79 13.38
CA LEU A 343 0.85 4.86 14.12
C LEU A 343 0.17 5.12 15.46
N CYS A 344 -1.15 5.05 15.55
CA CYS A 344 -1.86 5.11 16.83
C CYS A 344 -1.47 3.95 17.78
N ILE A 345 -1.37 2.73 17.24
CA ILE A 345 -0.88 1.60 18.04
C ILE A 345 0.56 1.84 18.50
N GLY A 346 1.40 2.42 17.63
CA GLY A 346 2.77 2.81 17.97
C GLY A 346 2.84 3.80 19.12
N VAL A 347 2.00 4.82 19.14
CA VAL A 347 1.92 5.81 20.23
C VAL A 347 1.62 5.14 21.58
N LEU A 348 0.72 4.17 21.60
CA LEU A 348 0.43 3.39 22.82
C LEU A 348 1.59 2.45 23.18
N TYR A 349 2.13 1.75 22.20
CA TYR A 349 3.22 0.80 22.39
C TYR A 349 4.50 1.48 22.94
N ASP A 350 4.83 2.66 22.48
CA ASP A 350 6.00 3.42 22.93
C ASP A 350 5.90 3.79 24.43
N ARG A 351 4.68 3.82 24.98
CA ARG A 351 4.43 4.16 26.41
C ARG A 351 4.27 2.94 27.31
N VAL A 352 3.59 1.90 26.85
CA VAL A 352 3.23 0.72 27.68
C VAL A 352 4.03 -0.53 27.31
N HIS A 353 4.64 -0.55 26.12
CA HIS A 353 5.38 -1.69 25.56
C HIS A 353 4.53 -2.98 25.43
N SER A 354 3.21 -2.83 25.30
CA SER A 354 2.26 -3.92 25.04
C SER A 354 1.38 -3.62 23.85
N ARG A 355 1.03 -4.67 23.08
CA ARG A 355 0.08 -4.61 21.98
C ARG A 355 -1.25 -5.27 22.32
N GLU A 356 -1.30 -5.93 23.49
CA GLU A 356 -2.49 -6.66 23.92
C GLU A 356 -3.61 -5.69 24.31
N ILE A 357 -4.80 -5.92 23.76
CA ILE A 357 -5.98 -5.11 24.07
C ILE A 357 -6.27 -5.13 25.59
N ALA A 358 -6.04 -6.27 26.24
CA ALA A 358 -6.26 -6.44 27.67
C ALA A 358 -5.33 -5.59 28.55
N SER A 359 -4.21 -5.10 28.02
CA SER A 359 -3.29 -4.20 28.73
C SER A 359 -3.82 -2.77 28.85
N TYR A 360 -4.93 -2.46 28.21
CA TYR A 360 -5.50 -1.12 28.14
C TYR A 360 -6.94 -1.09 28.67
N GLY A 361 -7.48 0.10 28.78
CA GLY A 361 -8.85 0.41 29.16
C GLY A 361 -8.93 1.82 29.74
N GLY A 362 -9.85 2.62 29.22
CA GLY A 362 -10.05 3.99 29.68
C GLY A 362 -8.96 4.99 29.26
N VAL A 363 -8.22 4.73 28.18
CA VAL A 363 -7.17 5.63 27.67
C VAL A 363 -7.67 7.05 27.40
N ILE A 364 -8.94 7.22 27.05
CA ILE A 364 -9.55 8.54 26.85
C ILE A 364 -9.45 9.45 28.09
N ASN A 365 -9.41 8.88 29.28
CA ASN A 365 -9.34 9.66 30.53
C ASN A 365 -7.95 10.29 30.76
N THR A 366 -6.90 9.69 30.21
CA THR A 366 -5.50 10.15 30.36
C THR A 366 -4.95 10.79 29.11
N MET A 367 -5.43 10.36 27.92
CA MET A 367 -4.98 10.84 26.62
C MET A 367 -6.15 11.30 25.74
N PRO A 368 -6.91 12.34 26.12
CA PRO A 368 -8.13 12.74 25.38
C PRO A 368 -7.86 13.24 23.96
N LYS A 369 -6.78 13.97 23.72
CA LYS A 369 -6.41 14.44 22.36
C LYS A 369 -6.07 13.25 21.46
N PHE A 370 -5.29 12.32 21.97
CA PHE A 370 -4.97 11.09 21.25
C PHE A 370 -6.21 10.26 20.95
N ALA A 371 -7.10 10.09 21.92
CA ALA A 371 -8.34 9.32 21.74
C ALA A 371 -9.25 9.93 20.66
N ALA A 372 -9.27 11.25 20.49
CA ALA A 372 -10.01 11.91 19.42
C ALA A 372 -9.47 11.55 18.02
N PHE A 373 -8.15 11.55 17.83
CA PHE A 373 -7.53 11.08 16.58
C PHE A 373 -7.78 9.60 16.34
N ALA A 374 -7.59 8.77 17.37
CA ALA A 374 -7.82 7.34 17.27
C ALA A 374 -9.28 7.02 16.90
N LEU A 375 -10.25 7.77 17.45
CA LEU A 375 -11.65 7.64 17.07
C LEU A 375 -11.88 8.01 15.60
N LEU A 376 -11.31 9.11 15.13
CA LEU A 376 -11.43 9.51 13.72
C LEU A 376 -10.93 8.40 12.79
N PHE A 377 -9.75 7.84 13.07
CA PHE A 377 -9.19 6.79 12.22
C PHE A 377 -9.94 5.45 12.36
N ALA A 378 -10.44 5.13 13.56
CA ALA A 378 -11.32 3.99 13.74
C ALA A 378 -12.63 4.12 12.94
N MET A 379 -13.26 5.29 12.98
CA MET A 379 -14.46 5.57 12.19
C MET A 379 -14.18 5.56 10.69
N ALA A 380 -13.02 6.06 10.25
CA ALA A 380 -12.59 5.97 8.86
C ALA A 380 -12.35 4.51 8.41
N ASN A 381 -11.81 3.67 9.29
CA ASN A 381 -11.61 2.25 9.04
C ASN A 381 -12.95 1.47 8.97
N CYS A 382 -13.99 1.97 9.62
CA CYS A 382 -15.35 1.44 9.55
C CYS A 382 -16.12 1.91 8.30
N GLY A 383 -15.57 2.81 7.50
CA GLY A 383 -16.26 3.39 6.35
C GLY A 383 -17.31 4.46 6.72
N LEU A 384 -17.01 5.32 7.72
CA LEU A 384 -17.88 6.44 8.03
C LEU A 384 -17.94 7.43 6.86
N PRO A 385 -19.14 7.86 6.40
CA PRO A 385 -19.26 8.96 5.43
C PRO A 385 -18.46 10.20 5.86
N ALA A 386 -17.93 10.94 4.88
CA ALA A 386 -16.98 12.04 5.04
C ALA A 386 -15.55 11.63 5.42
N THR A 387 -15.25 10.36 5.46
CA THR A 387 -13.86 9.84 5.57
C THR A 387 -13.44 9.10 4.32
N ALA A 388 -12.14 9.00 4.09
CA ALA A 388 -11.57 8.39 2.89
C ALA A 388 -12.03 6.94 2.67
N GLY A 389 -12.11 6.14 3.73
CA GLY A 389 -12.48 4.72 3.66
C GLY A 389 -13.88 4.49 3.08
N PHE A 390 -14.83 5.37 3.38
CA PHE A 390 -16.20 5.26 2.86
C PHE A 390 -16.24 5.35 1.33
N VAL A 391 -15.49 6.26 0.73
CA VAL A 391 -15.57 6.55 -0.71
C VAL A 391 -15.25 5.32 -1.54
N GLY A 392 -14.09 4.68 -1.30
CA GLY A 392 -13.66 3.51 -2.05
C GLY A 392 -14.58 2.30 -1.84
N GLU A 393 -14.93 2.00 -0.59
CA GLU A 393 -15.82 0.88 -0.26
C GLU A 393 -17.21 1.05 -0.88
N TRP A 394 -17.77 2.26 -0.79
CA TRP A 394 -19.06 2.57 -1.38
C TRP A 394 -19.07 2.40 -2.91
N MET A 395 -18.03 2.90 -3.59
CA MET A 395 -17.89 2.73 -5.03
C MET A 395 -17.80 1.25 -5.44
N VAL A 396 -17.02 0.44 -4.73
CA VAL A 396 -16.89 -0.99 -5.00
C VAL A 396 -18.20 -1.72 -4.75
N ILE A 397 -18.90 -1.42 -3.66
CA ILE A 397 -20.21 -2.03 -3.36
C ILE A 397 -21.22 -1.69 -4.48
N LEU A 398 -21.29 -0.42 -4.90
CA LEU A 398 -22.18 -0.04 -6.01
C LEU A 398 -21.79 -0.74 -7.31
N GLY A 399 -20.50 -0.85 -7.62
CA GLY A 399 -20.02 -1.62 -8.75
C GLY A 399 -20.40 -3.08 -8.68
N ALA A 400 -20.28 -3.70 -7.50
CA ALA A 400 -20.67 -5.08 -7.26
C ALA A 400 -22.18 -5.28 -7.41
N VAL A 401 -23.02 -4.38 -6.89
CA VAL A 401 -24.48 -4.42 -7.07
C VAL A 401 -24.88 -4.34 -8.54
N LYS A 402 -24.20 -3.46 -9.31
CA LYS A 402 -24.43 -3.37 -10.77
C LYS A 402 -24.08 -4.67 -11.50
N ALA A 403 -23.05 -5.37 -11.08
CA ALA A 403 -22.65 -6.64 -11.66
C ALA A 403 -23.63 -7.77 -11.24
N ASN A 404 -23.91 -7.87 -9.94
CA ASN A 404 -24.81 -8.85 -9.37
C ASN A 404 -25.24 -8.40 -7.96
N PHE A 405 -26.55 -8.37 -7.70
CA PHE A 405 -27.09 -7.95 -6.39
C PHE A 405 -26.51 -8.75 -5.21
N TRP A 406 -26.43 -10.07 -5.35
CA TRP A 406 -25.94 -10.94 -4.27
C TRP A 406 -24.45 -10.72 -3.99
N LEU A 407 -23.68 -10.42 -5.02
CA LEU A 407 -22.28 -10.04 -4.89
C LEU A 407 -22.14 -8.73 -4.11
N GLY A 408 -22.95 -7.72 -4.46
CA GLY A 408 -22.99 -6.46 -3.74
C GLY A 408 -23.44 -6.60 -2.29
N LEU A 409 -24.43 -7.45 -2.03
CA LEU A 409 -24.88 -7.76 -0.67
C LEU A 409 -23.75 -8.41 0.15
N ALA A 410 -23.06 -9.41 -0.42
CA ALA A 410 -21.93 -10.06 0.23
C ALA A 410 -20.79 -9.05 0.52
N ALA A 411 -20.46 -8.18 -0.43
CA ALA A 411 -19.47 -7.14 -0.23
C ALA A 411 -19.88 -6.15 0.87
N ALA A 412 -21.14 -5.75 0.94
CA ALA A 412 -21.66 -4.83 1.95
C ALA A 412 -21.56 -5.36 3.39
N THR A 413 -21.52 -6.68 3.59
CA THR A 413 -21.32 -7.26 4.94
C THR A 413 -20.01 -6.85 5.57
N ALA A 414 -19.01 -6.47 4.77
CA ALA A 414 -17.74 -5.98 5.25
C ALA A 414 -17.85 -4.71 6.11
N LEU A 415 -18.81 -3.83 5.79
CA LEU A 415 -19.06 -2.63 6.61
C LEU A 415 -19.49 -3.02 8.02
N ILE A 416 -20.28 -4.09 8.14
CA ILE A 416 -20.73 -4.64 9.44
C ILE A 416 -19.55 -5.23 10.20
N PHE A 417 -18.75 -6.08 9.56
CA PHE A 417 -17.57 -6.68 10.21
C PHE A 417 -16.50 -5.65 10.53
N GLY A 418 -16.25 -4.72 9.60
CA GLY A 418 -15.29 -3.62 9.81
C GLY A 418 -15.65 -2.76 11.01
N ALA A 419 -16.93 -2.39 11.13
CA ALA A 419 -17.44 -1.69 12.31
C ALA A 419 -17.33 -2.55 13.58
N ALA A 420 -17.68 -3.83 13.51
CA ALA A 420 -17.67 -4.72 14.66
C ALA A 420 -16.26 -4.86 15.25
N TYR A 421 -15.25 -5.26 14.46
CA TYR A 421 -13.92 -5.47 15.04
C TYR A 421 -13.21 -4.16 15.40
N THR A 422 -13.39 -3.10 14.62
CA THR A 422 -12.71 -1.82 14.88
C THR A 422 -13.28 -1.12 16.11
N LEU A 423 -14.62 -0.99 16.20
CA LEU A 423 -15.26 -0.32 17.34
C LEU A 423 -15.20 -1.15 18.61
N TRP A 424 -15.19 -2.49 18.48
CA TRP A 424 -14.99 -3.37 19.63
C TRP A 424 -13.58 -3.21 20.22
N MET A 425 -12.55 -3.10 19.38
CA MET A 425 -11.20 -2.76 19.80
C MET A 425 -11.16 -1.37 20.44
N PHE A 426 -11.74 -0.37 19.78
CA PHE A 426 -11.78 1.00 20.28
C PHE A 426 -12.43 1.08 21.66
N LYS A 427 -13.58 0.43 21.82
CA LYS A 427 -14.28 0.36 23.12
C LYS A 427 -13.39 -0.20 24.22
N ARG A 428 -12.72 -1.33 23.97
CA ARG A 428 -11.90 -2.03 24.98
C ARG A 428 -10.64 -1.26 25.35
N VAL A 429 -10.03 -0.56 24.41
CA VAL A 429 -8.78 0.17 24.63
C VAL A 429 -9.02 1.57 25.17
N TYR A 430 -9.95 2.32 24.59
CA TYR A 430 -10.07 3.76 24.83
C TYR A 430 -11.17 4.13 25.83
N LEU A 431 -12.28 3.40 25.85
CA LEU A 431 -13.46 3.76 26.66
C LEU A 431 -13.46 3.04 28.02
N GLY A 432 -14.33 3.52 28.90
CA GLY A 432 -14.51 2.97 30.25
C GLY A 432 -13.62 3.64 31.33
N PRO A 433 -13.58 3.07 32.53
CA PRO A 433 -12.68 3.54 33.60
C PRO A 433 -11.24 3.18 33.30
N VAL A 434 -10.29 3.89 33.90
CA VAL A 434 -8.86 3.55 33.85
C VAL A 434 -8.64 2.16 34.44
N ALA A 435 -8.11 1.25 33.63
CA ALA A 435 -8.08 -0.18 33.96
C ALA A 435 -6.92 -0.57 34.90
N ASN A 436 -5.78 0.12 34.82
CA ASN A 436 -4.57 -0.22 35.58
C ASN A 436 -3.66 1.00 35.76
N ASP A 437 -2.55 0.81 36.46
CA ASP A 437 -1.61 1.89 36.74
C ASP A 437 -0.80 2.34 35.53
N ASP A 438 -0.52 1.45 34.58
CA ASP A 438 0.17 1.80 33.34
C ASP A 438 -0.67 2.82 32.56
N VAL A 439 -1.98 2.57 32.43
CA VAL A 439 -2.91 3.50 31.76
C VAL A 439 -3.07 4.80 32.56
N ARG A 440 -3.06 4.72 33.90
CA ARG A 440 -3.18 5.91 34.78
C ARG A 440 -2.03 6.88 34.61
N THR A 441 -0.84 6.40 34.34
CA THR A 441 0.39 7.20 34.19
C THR A 441 0.63 7.71 32.77
N LEU A 442 -0.23 7.36 31.81
CA LEU A 442 -0.08 7.80 30.42
C LEU A 442 -0.14 9.32 30.30
N THR A 443 0.78 9.86 29.52
CA THR A 443 0.79 11.28 29.12
C THR A 443 0.25 11.40 27.70
N ASP A 444 -0.56 12.43 27.45
CA ASP A 444 -1.14 12.68 26.12
C ASP A 444 -0.05 12.97 25.07
N ILE A 445 -0.44 13.01 23.82
CA ILE A 445 0.46 13.18 22.66
C ILE A 445 1.22 14.51 22.73
N ASN A 446 2.49 14.45 22.37
CA ASN A 446 3.36 15.61 22.24
C ASN A 446 3.14 16.34 20.89
N ALA A 447 3.83 17.47 20.68
CA ALA A 447 3.67 18.28 19.46
C ALA A 447 4.03 17.52 18.17
N ARG A 448 5.02 16.64 18.22
CA ARG A 448 5.45 15.81 17.08
C ARG A 448 4.36 14.79 16.70
N GLU A 449 3.86 14.05 17.70
CA GLU A 449 2.78 13.07 17.52
C GLU A 449 1.49 13.75 17.05
N PHE A 450 1.19 14.93 17.62
CA PHE A 450 0.05 15.73 17.20
C PHE A 450 0.17 16.16 15.73
N LEU A 451 1.34 16.64 15.30
CA LEU A 451 1.58 17.01 13.90
C LEU A 451 1.39 15.81 12.96
N MET A 452 2.00 14.67 13.29
CA MET A 452 1.92 13.43 12.51
C MET A 452 0.48 12.97 12.31
N LEU A 453 -0.30 12.91 13.40
CA LEU A 453 -1.70 12.48 13.35
C LEU A 453 -2.60 13.51 12.65
N THR A 454 -2.31 14.80 12.80
CA THR A 454 -3.04 15.89 12.12
C THR A 454 -2.86 15.82 10.60
N LEU A 455 -1.65 15.57 10.12
CA LEU A 455 -1.39 15.42 8.67
C LEU A 455 -2.23 14.29 8.07
N LEU A 456 -2.29 13.16 8.75
CA LEU A 456 -3.12 12.02 8.33
C LEU A 456 -4.62 12.30 8.46
N ALA A 457 -5.04 12.98 9.53
CA ALA A 457 -6.44 13.36 9.72
C ALA A 457 -6.93 14.29 8.61
N ILE A 458 -6.11 15.27 8.22
CA ILE A 458 -6.41 16.15 7.09
C ILE A 458 -6.54 15.35 5.79
N ALA A 459 -5.62 14.43 5.52
CA ALA A 459 -5.67 13.60 4.31
C ALA A 459 -6.93 12.72 4.27
N VAL A 460 -7.29 12.08 5.38
CA VAL A 460 -8.48 11.23 5.51
C VAL A 460 -9.78 12.03 5.30
N LEU A 461 -9.89 13.20 5.91
CA LEU A 461 -11.07 14.05 5.77
C LEU A 461 -11.13 14.71 4.40
N TYR A 462 -10.01 15.22 3.88
CA TYR A 462 -9.98 15.84 2.56
C TYR A 462 -10.46 14.87 1.48
N MET A 463 -9.91 13.66 1.44
CA MET A 463 -10.33 12.65 0.47
C MET A 463 -11.77 12.18 0.68
N GLY A 464 -12.24 12.13 1.93
CA GLY A 464 -13.62 11.72 2.25
C GLY A 464 -14.68 12.77 1.88
N ILE A 465 -14.34 14.05 2.00
CA ILE A 465 -15.27 15.16 1.70
C ILE A 465 -15.15 15.59 0.23
N PHE A 466 -13.94 15.58 -0.32
CA PHE A 466 -13.64 16.01 -1.69
C PHE A 466 -12.95 14.89 -2.49
N PRO A 467 -13.63 13.79 -2.83
CA PRO A 467 -13.04 12.69 -3.59
C PRO A 467 -12.75 13.02 -5.05
N PHE A 468 -13.40 14.04 -5.61
CA PHE A 468 -13.35 14.41 -7.03
C PHE A 468 -11.92 14.64 -7.56
N PRO A 469 -11.00 15.34 -6.87
CA PRO A 469 -9.61 15.49 -7.34
C PRO A 469 -8.89 14.16 -7.52
N PHE A 470 -9.28 13.13 -6.77
CA PHE A 470 -8.70 11.79 -6.87
C PHE A 470 -9.30 11.02 -8.06
N THR A 471 -10.62 11.01 -8.18
CA THR A 471 -11.31 10.23 -9.23
C THR A 471 -11.09 10.80 -10.62
N GLN A 472 -11.13 12.11 -10.80
CA GLN A 472 -10.96 12.74 -12.12
C GLN A 472 -9.62 12.40 -12.80
N ILE A 473 -8.55 12.18 -12.02
CA ILE A 473 -7.23 11.81 -12.57
C ILE A 473 -7.26 10.39 -13.11
N MET A 474 -7.99 9.48 -12.46
CA MET A 474 -7.99 8.06 -12.83
C MET A 474 -9.08 7.70 -13.87
N ASP A 475 -10.12 8.49 -14.03
CA ASP A 475 -11.30 8.16 -14.83
C ASP A 475 -10.95 7.72 -16.27
N THR A 476 -10.15 8.50 -16.99
CA THR A 476 -9.81 8.21 -18.39
C THR A 476 -8.95 6.95 -18.51
N SER A 477 -7.99 6.76 -17.61
CA SER A 477 -7.12 5.57 -17.61
C SER A 477 -7.88 4.31 -17.22
N VAL A 478 -8.84 4.39 -16.30
CA VAL A 478 -9.74 3.28 -15.94
C VAL A 478 -10.63 2.90 -17.13
N ALA A 479 -11.25 3.88 -17.77
CA ALA A 479 -12.08 3.64 -18.94
C ALA A 479 -11.30 2.95 -20.08
N GLU A 480 -10.08 3.41 -20.35
CA GLU A 480 -9.22 2.80 -21.39
C GLU A 480 -8.77 1.37 -21.00
N LEU A 481 -8.43 1.13 -19.74
CA LEU A 481 -8.12 -0.22 -19.25
C LEU A 481 -9.30 -1.17 -19.45
N LEU A 482 -10.51 -0.77 -19.07
CA LEU A 482 -11.72 -1.59 -19.22
C LEU A 482 -12.05 -1.86 -20.67
N LYS A 483 -11.91 -0.86 -21.54
CA LYS A 483 -12.07 -1.01 -22.98
C LYS A 483 -11.05 -2.00 -23.56
N HIS A 484 -9.79 -1.90 -23.13
CA HIS A 484 -8.73 -2.81 -23.54
C HIS A 484 -9.00 -4.26 -23.10
N VAL A 485 -9.39 -4.45 -21.85
CA VAL A 485 -9.67 -5.79 -21.27
C VAL A 485 -10.94 -6.42 -21.86
N ALA A 486 -11.87 -5.63 -22.38
CA ALA A 486 -13.07 -6.15 -23.05
C ALA A 486 -12.76 -6.80 -24.41
N VAL A 487 -11.64 -6.47 -25.05
CA VAL A 487 -11.23 -7.01 -26.35
C VAL A 487 -10.43 -8.31 -26.17
N SER A 488 -10.83 -9.36 -26.92
CA SER A 488 -10.09 -10.62 -26.94
C SER A 488 -8.77 -10.50 -27.70
N LYS A 489 -7.74 -11.19 -27.21
CA LYS A 489 -6.45 -11.39 -27.91
C LYS A 489 -6.33 -12.75 -28.61
N LEU A 490 -7.40 -13.53 -28.61
CA LEU A 490 -7.43 -14.92 -29.12
C LEU A 490 -7.65 -15.01 -30.65
N ASN A 491 -7.30 -14.02 -31.43
CA ASN A 491 -7.45 -14.06 -32.87
C ASN A 491 -6.18 -14.52 -33.59
#